data_2e354a1eafc587ecf94c965aac2956ec
#
_entry.id   2e354a1eafc587ecf94c965aac2956ec
#
_cell.length_a   1.000
_cell.length_b   1.000
_cell.length_c   1.000
_cell.angle_alpha   90.00
_cell.angle_beta   90.00
_cell.angle_gamma   90.00
#
_symmetry.space_group_name_H-M   'P 1'
#
loop_
_entity.id
_entity.type
_entity.pdbx_description
1 polymer ?
#
loop_
_entity_poly.entity_id
_entity_poly.type
_entity_poly.pdbx_seq_one_letter_code
_entity_poly.pdbx_strand_id
1 'polypeptide(L)'
;RLFLCSLLGLCSLLGAEPADWIWSARYVVTMDGGRRLIEDGAVAVGGERILAVGPRAQIEKQYRARHKIDLPSGVILPGLINTHAHAPMSLFRGLADDLRLADWLENHIFPAEARNVNADFVRWGTRLACLEMALGGTTTFAEMYYFEDVVAEATLEAGLRAVLGETILRFPAPDFKT
;
A
#
# COMPACT_ATOMS: atom_id res chain seq x y z
N ARG A 1 2.53 -49.84 -46.56
CA ARG A 1 1.46 -49.29 -45.69
C ARG A 1 2.01 -48.03 -45.01
N LEU A 2 1.70 -46.87 -45.62
CA LEU A 2 1.98 -45.56 -45.03
C LEU A 2 0.95 -45.29 -43.92
N PHE A 3 1.41 -45.07 -42.71
CA PHE A 3 0.60 -44.47 -41.63
C PHE A 3 0.72 -42.96 -41.71
N LEU A 4 -0.34 -42.31 -42.16
CA LEU A 4 -0.49 -40.85 -42.14
C LEU A 4 -0.92 -40.47 -40.75
N CYS A 5 0.01 -39.95 -39.93
CA CYS A 5 -0.29 -39.38 -38.62
C CYS A 5 -0.79 -37.94 -38.84
N SER A 6 -2.11 -37.76 -38.84
CA SER A 6 -2.75 -36.45 -38.85
C SER A 6 -2.59 -35.82 -37.45
N LEU A 7 -1.61 -34.92 -37.28
CA LEU A 7 -1.57 -33.99 -36.17
C LEU A 7 -2.72 -32.97 -36.35
N LEU A 8 -3.85 -33.27 -35.74
CA LEU A 8 -4.88 -32.28 -35.47
C LEU A 8 -4.33 -31.33 -34.43
N GLY A 9 -3.84 -30.18 -34.87
CA GLY A 9 -3.52 -29.06 -34.03
C GLY A 9 -4.80 -28.62 -33.31
N LEU A 10 -4.88 -28.94 -32.01
CA LEU A 10 -5.91 -28.45 -31.14
C LEU A 10 -5.61 -26.95 -30.92
N CYS A 11 -6.11 -26.10 -31.82
CA CYS A 11 -6.15 -24.66 -31.63
C CYS A 11 -7.18 -24.42 -30.53
N SER A 12 -6.74 -24.43 -29.28
CA SER A 12 -7.57 -24.04 -28.13
C SER A 12 -8.06 -22.62 -28.39
N LEU A 13 -9.35 -22.47 -28.69
CA LEU A 13 -10.13 -21.26 -28.59
C LEU A 13 -10.20 -20.93 -27.08
N LEU A 14 -9.08 -20.50 -26.52
CA LEU A 14 -9.06 -19.92 -25.17
C LEU A 14 -9.80 -18.59 -25.29
N GLY A 15 -11.06 -18.58 -24.84
CA GLY A 15 -11.77 -17.33 -24.60
C GLY A 15 -10.98 -16.46 -23.62
N ALA A 16 -11.21 -15.16 -23.63
CA ALA A 16 -10.54 -14.25 -22.72
C ALA A 16 -10.77 -14.68 -21.26
N GLU A 17 -9.69 -14.70 -20.46
CA GLU A 17 -9.73 -15.07 -19.05
C GLU A 17 -10.52 -14.05 -18.22
N PRO A 18 -11.27 -14.46 -17.20
CA PRO A 18 -12.04 -13.55 -16.38
C PRO A 18 -11.10 -12.69 -15.49
N ALA A 19 -11.43 -11.42 -15.38
CA ALA A 19 -10.84 -10.49 -14.43
C ALA A 19 -11.96 -9.67 -13.76
N ASP A 20 -11.69 -9.12 -12.58
CA ASP A 20 -12.64 -8.22 -11.94
C ASP A 20 -12.50 -6.81 -12.51
N TRP A 21 -11.26 -6.35 -12.66
CA TRP A 21 -10.93 -5.00 -13.12
C TRP A 21 -9.88 -5.03 -14.22
N ILE A 22 -10.01 -4.12 -15.18
CA ILE A 22 -8.93 -3.67 -16.03
C ILE A 22 -8.82 -2.15 -15.85
N TRP A 23 -7.65 -1.71 -15.40
CA TRP A 23 -7.27 -0.31 -15.33
C TRP A 23 -6.33 -0.01 -16.48
N SER A 24 -6.65 0.97 -17.31
CA SER A 24 -5.79 1.43 -18.40
C SER A 24 -5.41 2.88 -18.21
N ALA A 25 -4.20 3.24 -18.65
CA ALA A 25 -3.69 4.58 -18.53
C ALA A 25 -2.71 4.90 -19.67
N ARG A 26 -2.43 6.20 -19.83
CA ARG A 26 -1.39 6.64 -20.76
C ARG A 26 -0.05 5.95 -20.48
N TYR A 27 0.30 5.80 -19.20
CA TYR A 27 1.52 5.11 -18.79
C TYR A 27 1.25 4.14 -17.64
N VAL A 28 1.90 2.99 -17.68
CA VAL A 28 2.01 2.07 -16.54
C VAL A 28 3.49 1.94 -16.18
N VAL A 29 3.85 2.34 -14.95
CA VAL A 29 5.20 2.20 -14.38
C VAL A 29 5.22 0.97 -13.52
N THR A 30 5.98 -0.07 -13.91
CA THR A 30 5.89 -1.36 -13.22
C THR A 30 6.67 -1.42 -11.90
N MET A 31 7.70 -0.61 -11.75
CA MET A 31 8.64 -0.63 -10.61
C MET A 31 9.20 -2.02 -10.28
N ASP A 32 9.07 -2.97 -11.22
CA ASP A 32 9.67 -4.29 -11.14
C ASP A 32 11.18 -4.25 -11.47
N GLY A 33 11.86 -5.40 -11.43
CA GLY A 33 13.28 -5.49 -11.78
C GLY A 33 13.63 -4.99 -13.18
N GLY A 34 12.66 -5.02 -14.10
CA GLY A 34 12.79 -4.46 -15.47
C GLY A 34 12.53 -2.97 -15.55
N ARG A 35 11.98 -2.33 -14.50
CA ARG A 35 11.66 -0.89 -14.45
C ARG A 35 10.97 -0.38 -15.72
N ARG A 36 10.00 -1.15 -16.21
CA ARG A 36 9.34 -0.86 -17.48
C ARG A 36 8.40 0.33 -17.37
N LEU A 37 8.45 1.19 -18.37
CA LEU A 37 7.43 2.20 -18.65
C LEU A 37 6.63 1.72 -19.87
N ILE A 38 5.36 1.43 -19.67
CA ILE A 38 4.47 0.91 -20.72
C ILE A 38 3.54 2.03 -21.16
N GLU A 39 3.72 2.51 -22.37
CA GLU A 39 2.81 3.46 -23.01
C GLU A 39 1.52 2.75 -23.41
N ASP A 40 0.39 3.44 -23.29
CA ASP A 40 -0.96 2.86 -23.46
C ASP A 40 -1.07 1.51 -22.76
N GLY A 41 -0.74 1.53 -21.47
CA GLY A 41 -0.64 0.33 -20.65
C GLY A 41 -1.93 0.00 -19.93
N ALA A 42 -2.05 -1.27 -19.51
CA ALA A 42 -3.15 -1.72 -18.67
C ALA A 42 -2.71 -2.75 -17.62
N VAL A 43 -3.50 -2.83 -16.55
CA VAL A 43 -3.37 -3.78 -15.45
C VAL A 43 -4.68 -4.56 -15.32
N ALA A 44 -4.63 -5.88 -15.42
CA ALA A 44 -5.75 -6.76 -15.10
C ALA A 44 -5.64 -7.23 -13.64
N VAL A 45 -6.76 -7.16 -12.92
CA VAL A 45 -6.84 -7.52 -11.50
C VAL A 45 -7.98 -8.52 -11.29
N GLY A 46 -7.72 -9.55 -10.49
CA GLY A 46 -8.71 -10.53 -10.05
C GLY A 46 -8.55 -10.79 -8.55
N GLY A 47 -9.63 -10.55 -7.79
CA GLY A 47 -9.57 -10.55 -6.33
C GLY A 47 -8.52 -9.58 -5.83
N GLU A 48 -7.59 -10.10 -5.04
CA GLU A 48 -6.49 -9.32 -4.43
C GLU A 48 -5.17 -9.38 -5.23
N ARG A 49 -5.21 -9.85 -6.48
CA ARG A 49 -4.00 -10.10 -7.25
C ARG A 49 -4.00 -9.36 -8.59
N ILE A 50 -2.82 -8.87 -8.95
CA ILE A 50 -2.53 -8.44 -10.32
C ILE A 50 -2.36 -9.72 -11.16
N LEU A 51 -3.21 -9.88 -12.16
CA LEU A 51 -3.16 -11.03 -13.08
C LEU A 51 -2.15 -10.81 -14.21
N ALA A 52 -2.13 -9.59 -14.75
CA ALA A 52 -1.21 -9.21 -15.81
C ALA A 52 -1.00 -7.69 -15.88
N VAL A 53 0.15 -7.28 -16.40
CA VAL A 53 0.50 -5.90 -16.71
C VAL A 53 1.17 -5.86 -18.09
N GLY A 54 0.68 -5.02 -18.98
CA GLY A 54 1.22 -4.93 -20.33
C GLY A 54 0.56 -3.85 -21.18
N PRO A 55 0.87 -3.83 -22.49
CA PRO A 55 0.16 -2.99 -23.44
C PRO A 55 -1.36 -3.25 -23.41
N ARG A 56 -2.17 -2.20 -23.42
CA ARG A 56 -3.64 -2.26 -23.32
C ARG A 56 -4.23 -3.30 -24.26
N ALA A 57 -3.85 -3.28 -25.53
CA ALA A 57 -4.37 -4.18 -26.54
C ALA A 57 -4.12 -5.68 -26.22
N GLN A 58 -2.99 -5.99 -25.57
CA GLN A 58 -2.69 -7.36 -25.14
C GLN A 58 -3.55 -7.77 -23.95
N ILE A 59 -3.65 -6.89 -22.95
CA ILE A 59 -4.42 -7.15 -21.74
C ILE A 59 -5.90 -7.31 -22.08
N GLU A 60 -6.47 -6.43 -22.90
CA GLU A 60 -7.89 -6.51 -23.27
C GLU A 60 -8.23 -7.69 -24.21
N LYS A 61 -7.22 -8.20 -24.92
CA LYS A 61 -7.36 -9.46 -25.69
C LYS A 61 -7.34 -10.69 -24.80
N GLN A 62 -6.50 -10.67 -23.76
CA GLN A 62 -6.27 -11.80 -22.87
C GLN A 62 -7.32 -11.90 -21.77
N TYR A 63 -7.83 -10.74 -21.27
CA TYR A 63 -8.73 -10.69 -20.13
C TYR A 63 -10.06 -10.03 -20.47
N ARG A 64 -11.14 -10.56 -19.89
CA ARG A 64 -12.48 -9.98 -19.91
C ARG A 64 -12.85 -9.53 -18.50
N ALA A 65 -12.81 -8.22 -18.26
CA ALA A 65 -13.11 -7.66 -16.95
C ALA A 65 -14.59 -7.33 -16.78
N ARG A 66 -15.07 -7.42 -15.52
CA ARG A 66 -16.39 -6.94 -15.11
C ARG A 66 -16.43 -5.41 -15.09
N HIS A 67 -15.33 -4.79 -14.69
CA HIS A 67 -15.18 -3.34 -14.58
C HIS A 67 -13.97 -2.87 -15.36
N LYS A 68 -14.12 -1.74 -16.05
CA LYS A 68 -13.01 -1.09 -16.76
C LYS A 68 -12.92 0.36 -16.36
N ILE A 69 -11.71 0.82 -16.08
CA ILE A 69 -11.40 2.23 -15.83
C ILE A 69 -10.31 2.65 -16.80
N ASP A 70 -10.56 3.73 -17.51
CA ASP A 70 -9.63 4.32 -18.45
C ASP A 70 -9.20 5.71 -17.98
N LEU A 71 -7.90 5.91 -17.89
CA LEU A 71 -7.25 7.14 -17.45
C LEU A 71 -6.32 7.65 -18.57
N PRO A 72 -6.86 8.22 -19.67
CA PRO A 72 -6.08 8.51 -20.88
C PRO A 72 -4.96 9.53 -20.66
N SER A 73 -5.00 10.31 -19.61
CA SER A 73 -3.93 11.24 -19.19
C SER A 73 -3.22 10.80 -17.90
N GLY A 74 -3.60 9.64 -17.37
CA GLY A 74 -3.13 9.15 -16.08
C GLY A 74 -1.85 8.30 -16.17
N VAL A 75 -1.30 8.04 -15.01
CA VAL A 75 -0.21 7.10 -14.78
C VAL A 75 -0.65 6.08 -13.73
N ILE A 76 -0.48 4.79 -14.01
CA ILE A 76 -0.65 3.73 -13.02
C ILE A 76 0.74 3.34 -12.53
N LEU A 77 0.91 3.29 -11.21
CA LEU A 77 2.11 2.81 -10.54
C LEU A 77 1.72 1.99 -9.30
N PRO A 78 2.61 1.13 -8.78
CA PRO A 78 2.37 0.47 -7.51
C PRO A 78 2.13 1.49 -6.39
N GLY A 79 1.34 1.12 -5.38
CA GLY A 79 1.14 1.96 -4.21
C GLY A 79 2.46 2.32 -3.54
N LEU A 80 2.54 3.55 -3.04
CA LEU A 80 3.75 4.06 -2.38
C LEU A 80 4.01 3.29 -1.07
N ILE A 81 5.27 3.22 -0.69
CA ILE A 81 5.72 2.61 0.56
C ILE A 81 6.36 3.70 1.40
N ASN A 82 5.77 3.99 2.57
CA ASN A 82 6.36 4.86 3.57
C ASN A 82 7.29 4.03 4.46
N THR A 83 8.59 4.25 4.38
CA THR A 83 9.59 3.45 5.10
C THR A 83 9.92 3.97 6.49
N HIS A 84 9.26 5.04 6.96
CA HIS A 84 9.45 5.60 8.30
C HIS A 84 8.18 6.34 8.72
N ALA A 85 7.50 5.83 9.74
CA ALA A 85 6.32 6.46 10.33
C ALA A 85 6.30 6.32 11.86
N HIS A 86 5.62 7.28 12.48
CA HIS A 86 5.10 7.25 13.84
C HIS A 86 3.62 7.65 13.72
N ALA A 87 2.83 6.73 13.16
CA ALA A 87 1.47 7.01 12.68
C ALA A 87 0.57 7.67 13.74
N PRO A 88 0.55 7.22 15.01
CA PRO A 88 -0.26 7.84 16.05
C PRO A 88 0.11 9.31 16.31
N MET A 89 1.37 9.71 16.09
CA MET A 89 1.83 11.09 16.28
C MET A 89 1.19 12.09 15.31
N SER A 90 0.43 11.65 14.33
CA SER A 90 -0.39 12.54 13.49
C SER A 90 -1.29 13.47 14.32
N LEU A 91 -1.69 13.04 15.53
CA LEU A 91 -2.46 13.87 16.47
C LEU A 91 -1.62 14.95 17.16
N PHE A 92 -0.29 14.85 17.12
CA PHE A 92 0.62 15.88 17.65
C PHE A 92 1.12 16.87 16.58
N ARG A 93 0.57 16.81 15.36
CA ARG A 93 0.98 17.70 14.28
C ARG A 93 0.89 19.16 14.69
N GLY A 94 1.99 19.92 14.51
CA GLY A 94 2.08 21.32 14.86
C GLY A 94 2.26 21.60 16.36
N LEU A 95 2.48 20.57 17.19
CA LEU A 95 2.68 20.75 18.64
C LEU A 95 3.93 21.56 18.95
N ALA A 96 5.01 21.37 18.18
CA ALA A 96 6.27 22.08 18.34
C ALA A 96 7.06 21.96 17.03
N ASP A 97 7.30 23.07 16.36
CA ASP A 97 8.00 23.16 15.09
C ASP A 97 9.32 23.91 15.23
N ASP A 98 10.24 23.69 14.30
CA ASP A 98 11.52 24.42 14.15
C ASP A 98 12.48 24.36 15.34
N LEU A 99 12.45 23.25 16.10
CA LEU A 99 13.31 23.04 17.26
C LEU A 99 14.45 22.06 16.95
N ARG A 100 15.50 22.09 17.77
CA ARG A 100 16.53 21.04 17.75
C ARG A 100 15.91 19.74 18.25
N LEU A 101 16.33 18.59 17.68
CA LEU A 101 15.78 17.29 18.00
C LEU A 101 15.70 16.98 19.50
N ALA A 102 16.79 17.24 20.24
CA ALA A 102 16.81 16.97 21.69
C ALA A 102 15.80 17.83 22.44
N ASP A 103 15.73 19.14 22.14
CA ASP A 103 14.78 20.06 22.73
C ASP A 103 13.33 19.69 22.39
N TRP A 104 13.08 19.35 21.13
CA TRP A 104 11.78 18.87 20.65
C TRP A 104 11.34 17.61 21.38
N LEU A 105 12.22 16.62 21.54
CA LEU A 105 11.90 15.38 22.24
C LEU A 105 11.68 15.61 23.74
N GLU A 106 12.67 16.20 24.41
CA GLU A 106 12.72 16.27 25.89
C GLU A 106 11.70 17.24 26.48
N ASN A 107 11.48 18.38 25.83
CA ASN A 107 10.65 19.45 26.37
C ASN A 107 9.22 19.47 25.80
N HIS A 108 8.97 18.81 24.67
CA HIS A 108 7.67 18.84 24.00
C HIS A 108 7.05 17.47 23.80
N ILE A 109 7.73 16.56 23.10
CA ILE A 109 7.14 15.29 22.69
C ILE A 109 7.02 14.32 23.86
N PHE A 110 8.09 13.99 24.56
CA PHE A 110 8.01 13.06 25.69
C PHE A 110 7.02 13.50 26.78
N PRO A 111 6.95 14.80 27.17
CA PRO A 111 5.91 15.25 28.08
C PRO A 111 4.48 15.17 27.51
N ALA A 112 4.31 15.35 26.20
CA ALA A 112 3.00 15.21 25.56
C ALA A 112 2.58 13.74 25.47
N GLU A 113 3.50 12.85 25.10
CA GLU A 113 3.28 11.40 25.07
C GLU A 113 2.92 10.86 26.45
N ALA A 114 3.68 11.21 27.47
CA ALA A 114 3.42 10.77 28.84
C ALA A 114 2.02 11.15 29.36
N ARG A 115 1.46 12.26 28.87
CA ARG A 115 0.13 12.74 29.27
C ARG A 115 -1.01 12.19 28.46
N ASN A 116 -0.79 11.94 27.17
CA ASN A 116 -1.88 11.74 26.22
C ASN A 116 -1.89 10.34 25.58
N VAL A 117 -0.72 9.71 25.43
CA VAL A 117 -0.63 8.44 24.70
C VAL A 117 -1.20 7.30 25.53
N ASN A 118 -2.21 6.67 24.98
CA ASN A 118 -2.87 5.47 25.46
C ASN A 118 -3.47 4.74 24.23
N ALA A 119 -4.07 3.58 24.44
CA ALA A 119 -4.63 2.77 23.35
C ALA A 119 -5.63 3.55 22.47
N ASP A 120 -6.48 4.40 23.06
CA ASP A 120 -7.46 5.18 22.28
C ASP A 120 -6.78 6.26 21.44
N PHE A 121 -5.80 6.97 22.01
CA PHE A 121 -4.99 7.94 21.26
C PHE A 121 -4.29 7.27 20.07
N VAL A 122 -3.66 6.12 20.31
CA VAL A 122 -2.96 5.36 19.26
C VAL A 122 -3.95 4.90 18.18
N ARG A 123 -5.11 4.37 18.56
CA ARG A 123 -6.14 3.96 17.61
C ARG A 123 -6.58 5.09 16.68
N TRP A 124 -6.92 6.24 17.25
CA TRP A 124 -7.42 7.38 16.46
C TRP A 124 -6.31 8.03 15.63
N GLY A 125 -5.10 8.17 16.17
CA GLY A 125 -3.97 8.70 15.43
C GLY A 125 -3.58 7.81 14.26
N THR A 126 -3.56 6.49 14.46
CA THR A 126 -3.31 5.53 13.38
C THR A 126 -4.38 5.57 12.30
N ARG A 127 -5.67 5.64 12.68
CA ARG A 127 -6.77 5.77 11.70
C ARG A 127 -6.63 7.04 10.86
N LEU A 128 -6.28 8.17 11.48
CA LEU A 128 -6.03 9.42 10.77
C LEU A 128 -4.86 9.27 9.80
N ALA A 129 -3.73 8.74 10.26
CA ALA A 129 -2.57 8.50 9.41
C ALA A 129 -2.88 7.57 8.25
N CYS A 130 -3.57 6.46 8.49
CA CYS A 130 -3.98 5.52 7.45
C CYS A 130 -4.89 6.17 6.40
N LEU A 131 -5.84 7.01 6.83
CA LEU A 131 -6.68 7.77 5.90
C LEU A 131 -5.85 8.70 5.01
N GLU A 132 -4.92 9.45 5.59
CA GLU A 132 -4.04 10.35 4.84
C GLU A 132 -3.10 9.58 3.90
N MET A 133 -2.55 8.45 4.36
CA MET A 133 -1.73 7.55 3.54
C MET A 133 -2.53 7.01 2.35
N ALA A 134 -3.75 6.54 2.56
CA ALA A 134 -4.61 6.04 1.50
C ALA A 134 -4.94 7.13 0.47
N LEU A 135 -5.29 8.34 0.91
CA LEU A 135 -5.54 9.49 0.05
C LEU A 135 -4.28 9.92 -0.72
N GLY A 136 -3.10 9.77 -0.14
CA GLY A 136 -1.81 10.05 -0.77
C GLY A 136 -1.27 8.92 -1.63
N GLY A 137 -1.97 7.76 -1.73
CA GLY A 137 -1.54 6.60 -2.52
C GLY A 137 -0.50 5.71 -1.84
N THR A 138 -0.25 5.88 -0.55
CA THR A 138 0.58 4.98 0.26
C THR A 138 -0.24 3.76 0.67
N THR A 139 0.28 2.57 0.40
CA THR A 139 -0.40 1.30 0.65
C THR A 139 0.29 0.44 1.71
N THR A 140 1.52 0.80 2.05
CA THR A 140 2.34 0.06 3.02
C THR A 140 3.22 1.06 3.79
N PHE A 141 3.40 0.85 5.08
CA PHE A 141 4.29 1.68 5.88
C PHE A 141 5.09 0.86 6.90
N ALA A 142 6.27 1.38 7.26
CA ALA A 142 7.05 0.90 8.38
C ALA A 142 6.81 1.82 9.56
N GLU A 143 6.36 1.24 10.65
CA GLU A 143 5.94 1.90 11.88
C GLU A 143 6.85 1.53 13.04
N MET A 144 7.06 2.45 13.93
CA MET A 144 7.67 2.21 15.23
C MET A 144 7.11 3.22 16.23
N TYR A 145 6.36 2.73 17.20
CA TYR A 145 5.77 3.56 18.25
C TYR A 145 5.44 2.73 19.50
N TYR A 146 4.36 3.03 20.19
CA TYR A 146 3.82 2.35 21.36
C TYR A 146 2.47 1.72 21.04
N PHE A 147 2.06 0.67 21.77
CA PHE A 147 0.80 -0.05 21.56
C PHE A 147 0.66 -0.57 20.13
N GLU A 148 1.69 -1.24 19.61
CA GLU A 148 1.73 -1.70 18.22
C GLU A 148 0.66 -2.73 17.87
N ASP A 149 0.10 -3.42 18.86
CA ASP A 149 -1.09 -4.24 18.70
C ASP A 149 -2.31 -3.41 18.26
N VAL A 150 -2.50 -2.22 18.87
CA VAL A 150 -3.56 -1.28 18.51
C VAL A 150 -3.32 -0.66 17.12
N VAL A 151 -2.04 -0.38 16.78
CA VAL A 151 -1.66 0.07 15.43
C VAL A 151 -1.99 -1.00 14.40
N ALA A 152 -1.71 -2.28 14.71
CA ALA A 152 -2.02 -3.41 13.83
C ALA A 152 -3.52 -3.50 13.53
N GLU A 153 -4.36 -3.45 14.58
CA GLU A 153 -5.82 -3.48 14.43
C GLU A 153 -6.32 -2.34 13.52
N ALA A 154 -5.93 -1.10 13.81
CA ALA A 154 -6.36 0.07 13.06
C ALA A 154 -5.87 0.04 11.60
N THR A 155 -4.67 -0.50 11.36
CA THR A 155 -4.10 -0.68 10.02
C THR A 155 -4.88 -1.71 9.20
N LEU A 156 -5.24 -2.85 9.81
CA LEU A 156 -6.05 -3.88 9.18
C LEU A 156 -7.46 -3.36 8.84
N GLU A 157 -8.10 -2.62 9.77
CA GLU A 157 -9.39 -1.97 9.54
C GLU A 157 -9.34 -1.00 8.34
N ALA A 158 -8.22 -0.28 8.18
CA ALA A 158 -8.00 0.65 7.07
C ALA A 158 -7.66 -0.05 5.74
N GLY A 159 -7.36 -1.34 5.76
CA GLY A 159 -6.97 -2.11 4.58
C GLY A 159 -5.55 -1.83 4.06
N LEU A 160 -4.68 -1.25 4.89
CA LEU A 160 -3.27 -1.02 4.57
C LEU A 160 -2.40 -2.18 5.06
N ARG A 161 -1.13 -2.17 4.65
CA ARG A 161 -0.09 -3.08 5.14
C ARG A 161 0.92 -2.31 5.99
N ALA A 162 1.44 -2.96 7.03
CA ALA A 162 2.51 -2.37 7.84
C ALA A 162 3.57 -3.40 8.24
N VAL A 163 4.76 -2.90 8.51
CA VAL A 163 5.80 -3.58 9.28
C VAL A 163 5.88 -2.82 10.59
N LEU A 164 5.54 -3.47 11.69
CA LEU A 164 5.37 -2.85 13.00
C LEU A 164 6.52 -3.20 13.92
N GLY A 165 7.06 -2.22 14.62
CA GLY A 165 8.14 -2.36 15.57
C GLY A 165 7.80 -1.69 16.90
N GLU A 166 7.60 -2.49 17.96
CA GLU A 166 7.39 -1.95 19.29
C GLU A 166 8.62 -1.20 19.81
N THR A 167 8.41 -0.03 20.39
CA THR A 167 9.48 0.79 20.96
C THR A 167 9.92 0.25 22.32
N ILE A 168 11.20 -0.10 22.43
CA ILE A 168 11.80 -0.57 23.68
C ILE A 168 12.78 0.49 24.21
N LEU A 169 12.46 1.09 25.36
CA LEU A 169 13.26 2.14 26.01
C LEU A 169 13.84 1.66 27.34
N ARG A 170 14.89 2.32 27.82
CA ARG A 170 15.48 2.10 29.15
C ARG A 170 14.78 2.85 30.28
N PHE A 171 13.76 3.62 29.96
CA PHE A 171 12.96 4.41 30.89
C PHE A 171 11.47 4.13 30.63
N PRO A 172 10.59 4.47 31.57
CA PRO A 172 9.16 4.21 31.41
C PRO A 172 8.59 4.82 30.12
N ALA A 173 7.81 4.04 29.40
CA ALA A 173 7.12 4.43 28.18
C ALA A 173 5.58 4.41 28.44
N PRO A 174 4.76 5.00 27.55
CA PRO A 174 3.31 5.05 27.72
C PRO A 174 2.64 3.68 27.93
N ASP A 175 3.13 2.65 27.27
CA ASP A 175 2.65 1.27 27.30
C ASP A 175 3.43 0.34 28.25
N PHE A 176 4.57 0.80 28.77
CA PHE A 176 5.44 0.02 29.62
C PHE A 176 5.94 0.81 30.83
N LYS A 177 5.53 0.43 32.02
CA LYS A 177 5.80 1.18 33.25
C LYS A 177 7.02 0.72 34.05
N THR A 178 7.72 -0.35 33.62
CA THR A 178 9.03 -0.89 34.10
C THR A 178 9.20 -2.34 33.83
#